data_7c72147ae1c730fb1bc32319e99ea13b
#
_entry.id   7c72147ae1c730fb1bc32319e99ea13b
#
_cell.length_a   1.000
_cell.length_b   1.000
_cell.length_c   1.000
_cell.angle_alpha   90.00
_cell.angle_beta   90.00
_cell.angle_gamma   90.00
#
_symmetry.space_group_name_H-M   'P 1'
#
loop_
_entity.id
_entity.type
_entity.pdbx_description
1 polymer ?
#
loop_
_entity_poly.entity_id
_entity_poly.type
_entity_poly.pdbx_seq_one_letter_code
_entity_poly.pdbx_strand_id
1 'polypeptide(L)' 'MTTTIKLSDDIVNEAKKYGKIYSRSTPKQIEYWTNIGKIAEENPDLPYSFIKEILLAKTELADGHITPYEFG' A
#
# COMPACT_ATOMS: atom_id res chain seq x y z
N MET A 1 6.95 13.38 -7.29
CA MET A 1 8.31 13.58 -6.82
C MET A 1 8.90 12.30 -6.25
N THR A 2 10.14 12.03 -6.58
CA THR A 2 10.78 10.80 -6.15
C THR A 2 11.80 11.10 -5.07
N THR A 3 11.81 10.27 -4.05
CA THR A 3 12.75 10.40 -2.96
C THR A 3 13.52 9.10 -2.81
N THR A 4 14.82 9.21 -2.63
CA THR A 4 15.66 8.04 -2.42
C THR A 4 15.79 7.78 -0.94
N ILE A 5 15.47 6.55 -0.54
CA ILE A 5 15.53 6.14 0.85
C ILE A 5 16.36 4.86 0.94
N LYS A 6 17.20 4.79 1.94
CA LYS A 6 17.98 3.57 2.19
C LYS A 6 17.16 2.62 3.05
N LEU A 7 17.01 1.40 2.57
CA LEU A 7 16.30 0.36 3.29
C LEU A 7 17.19 -0.85 3.45
N SER A 8 16.91 -1.66 4.47
CA SER A 8 17.69 -2.88 4.68
C SER A 8 17.39 -3.86 3.54
N ASP A 9 18.37 -4.71 3.25
CA ASP A 9 18.20 -5.72 2.22
C ASP A 9 17.05 -6.66 2.55
N ASP A 10 16.86 -6.94 3.83
CA ASP A 10 15.79 -7.84 4.27
C ASP A 10 14.43 -7.29 3.88
N ILE A 11 14.21 -6.01 4.12
CA ILE A 11 12.93 -5.39 3.77
C ILE A 11 12.73 -5.38 2.26
N VAL A 12 13.78 -5.05 1.52
CA VAL A 12 13.69 -5.00 0.07
C VAL A 12 13.39 -6.38 -0.50
N ASN A 13 14.05 -7.42 0.02
CA ASN A 13 13.81 -8.78 -0.45
C ASN A 13 12.41 -9.25 -0.15
N GLU A 14 11.90 -8.93 1.04
CA GLU A 14 10.53 -9.25 1.39
C GLU A 14 9.54 -8.52 0.49
N ALA A 15 9.82 -7.26 0.20
CA ALA A 15 8.95 -6.49 -0.67
C ALA A 15 8.91 -7.06 -2.08
N LYS A 16 10.05 -7.53 -2.58
CA LYS A 16 10.09 -8.18 -3.89
C LYS A 16 9.21 -9.42 -3.91
N LYS A 17 9.31 -10.22 -2.86
CA LYS A 17 8.58 -11.46 -2.75
C LYS A 17 7.08 -11.22 -2.70
N TYR A 18 6.64 -10.34 -1.81
CA TYR A 18 5.22 -10.05 -1.67
C TYR A 18 4.67 -9.26 -2.84
N GLY A 19 5.50 -8.39 -3.40
CA GLY A 19 5.09 -7.67 -4.60
C GLY A 19 4.75 -8.60 -5.73
N LYS A 20 5.55 -9.65 -5.91
CA LYS A 20 5.28 -10.66 -6.92
C LYS A 20 3.94 -11.34 -6.68
N ILE A 21 3.68 -11.71 -5.42
CA ILE A 21 2.45 -12.41 -5.06
C ILE A 21 1.23 -11.55 -5.37
N TYR A 22 1.32 -10.26 -5.09
CA TYR A 22 0.17 -9.35 -5.24
C TYR A 22 0.22 -8.52 -6.51
N SER A 23 1.13 -8.84 -7.41
CA SER A 23 1.28 -8.12 -8.67
C SER A 23 1.56 -6.64 -8.46
N ARG A 24 2.45 -6.34 -7.52
CA ARG A 24 2.90 -4.98 -7.25
C ARG A 24 4.38 -4.87 -7.48
N SER A 25 4.83 -3.67 -7.88
CA SER A 25 6.26 -3.41 -7.95
C SER A 25 6.82 -3.34 -6.53
N THR A 26 8.13 -3.52 -6.40
CA THR A 26 8.77 -3.47 -5.08
C THR A 26 8.51 -2.13 -4.37
N PRO A 27 8.71 -0.97 -5.03
CA PRO A 27 8.40 0.30 -4.37
C PRO A 27 6.93 0.41 -3.93
N LYS A 28 6.01 -0.07 -4.76
CA LYS A 28 4.59 -0.02 -4.41
C LYS A 28 4.27 -0.89 -3.22
N GLN A 29 4.91 -2.04 -3.11
CA GLN A 29 4.71 -2.90 -1.97
C GLN A 29 5.20 -2.24 -0.68
N ILE A 30 6.34 -1.56 -0.75
CA ILE A 30 6.88 -0.86 0.40
C ILE A 30 5.98 0.30 0.80
N GLU A 31 5.46 1.05 -0.18
CA GLU A 31 4.52 2.13 0.10
C GLU A 31 3.26 1.61 0.77
N TYR A 32 2.77 0.48 0.30
CA TYR A 32 1.58 -0.14 0.88
C TYR A 32 1.80 -0.45 2.36
N TRP A 33 2.92 -1.11 2.66
CA TRP A 33 3.25 -1.45 4.05
C TRP A 33 3.43 -0.19 4.90
N THR A 34 4.07 0.83 4.32
CA THR A 34 4.28 2.08 5.04
C THR A 34 2.96 2.73 5.39
N ASN A 35 2.02 2.73 4.46
CA ASN A 35 0.70 3.31 4.72
C ASN A 35 -0.06 2.54 5.77
N ILE A 36 0.02 1.20 5.74
CA ILE A 36 -0.59 0.39 6.78
C ILE A 36 -0.02 0.75 8.14
N GLY A 37 1.31 0.82 8.22
CA GLY A 37 1.98 1.12 9.48
C GLY A 37 1.62 2.49 10.01
N LYS A 38 1.57 3.48 9.11
CA LYS A 38 1.23 4.84 9.50
C LYS A 38 -0.18 4.91 10.07
N ILE A 39 -1.14 4.31 9.37
CA ILE A 39 -2.52 4.33 9.81
C ILE A 39 -2.67 3.59 11.14
N ALA A 40 -2.02 2.45 11.26
CA ALA A 40 -2.07 1.65 12.48
C ALA A 40 -1.49 2.41 13.66
N GLU A 41 -0.38 3.13 13.43
CA GLU A 41 0.27 3.88 14.48
C GLU A 41 -0.59 5.06 14.94
N GLU A 42 -1.25 5.72 14.00
CA GLU A 42 -2.10 6.86 14.30
C GLU A 42 -3.44 6.44 14.91
N ASN A 43 -3.85 5.21 14.67
CA ASN A 43 -5.15 4.71 15.11
C ASN A 43 -5.01 3.31 15.70
N PRO A 44 -4.37 3.20 16.87
CA PRO A 44 -4.05 1.87 17.42
C PRO A 44 -5.29 1.03 17.75
N ASP A 45 -6.44 1.65 17.83
CA ASP A 45 -7.67 0.92 18.13
C ASP A 45 -8.36 0.34 16.91
N LEU A 46 -7.89 0.70 15.70
CA LEU A 46 -8.52 0.21 14.48
C LEU A 46 -8.06 -1.20 14.14
N PRO A 47 -8.98 -2.11 13.85
CA PRO A 47 -8.58 -3.43 13.36
C PRO A 47 -7.98 -3.33 11.96
N TYR A 48 -7.15 -4.29 11.65
CA TYR A 48 -6.47 -4.34 10.35
C TYR A 48 -7.46 -4.31 9.18
N SER A 49 -8.60 -4.95 9.34
CA SER A 49 -9.60 -4.97 8.26
C SER A 49 -10.09 -3.56 7.91
N PHE A 50 -10.25 -2.69 8.90
CA PHE A 50 -10.62 -1.31 8.65
C PHE A 50 -9.51 -0.55 7.95
N ILE A 51 -8.27 -0.81 8.36
CA ILE A 51 -7.12 -0.16 7.73
C ILE A 51 -7.06 -0.50 6.26
N LYS A 52 -7.29 -1.76 5.92
CA LYS A 52 -7.30 -2.19 4.53
C LYS A 52 -8.38 -1.48 3.73
N GLU A 53 -9.56 -1.32 4.32
CA GLU A 53 -10.66 -0.64 3.64
C GLU A 53 -10.34 0.82 3.38
N ILE A 54 -9.73 1.48 4.35
CA ILE A 54 -9.32 2.88 4.20
C ILE A 54 -8.34 3.01 3.06
N LEU A 55 -7.35 2.11 3.00
CA LEU A 55 -6.34 2.16 1.96
C LEU A 55 -6.93 1.88 0.59
N LEU A 56 -7.86 0.96 0.52
CA LEU A 56 -8.51 0.65 -0.74
C LEU A 56 -9.26 1.86 -1.26
N ALA A 57 -10.01 2.52 -0.39
CA ALA A 57 -10.75 3.71 -0.78
C ALA A 57 -9.83 4.82 -1.24
N LYS A 58 -8.72 5.04 -0.53
CA LYS A 58 -7.75 6.05 -0.90
C LYS A 58 -7.12 5.76 -2.24
N THR A 59 -6.80 4.51 -2.48
CA THR A 59 -6.19 4.10 -3.74
C THR A 59 -7.12 4.34 -4.90
N GLU A 60 -8.37 4.01 -4.74
CA GLU A 60 -9.37 4.24 -5.78
C GLU A 60 -9.52 5.71 -6.10
N LEU A 61 -9.55 6.54 -5.07
CA LEU A 61 -9.65 7.98 -5.27
C LEU A 61 -8.40 8.56 -5.93
N ALA A 62 -7.25 8.12 -5.45
CA ALA A 62 -5.99 8.66 -5.94
C ALA A 62 -5.74 8.28 -7.40
N ASP A 63 -6.16 7.09 -7.78
CA ASP A 63 -5.94 6.63 -9.14
C ASP A 63 -6.93 7.23 -10.13
N GLY A 64 -7.99 7.80 -9.64
CA GLY A 64 -9.02 8.33 -10.49
C GLY A 64 -9.71 7.24 -11.28
N HIS A 65 -9.52 6.02 -10.90
CA HIS A 65 -10.12 4.87 -11.56
C HIS A 65 -11.46 4.54 -10.99
N ILE A 66 -12.12 5.50 -10.51
CA ILE A 66 -13.45 5.27 -10.07
C ILE A 66 -14.28 5.31 -11.31
N THR A 67 -14.12 4.32 -12.10
CA THR A 67 -14.98 4.18 -13.23
C THR A 67 -16.04 3.27 -12.80
N PRO A 68 -17.06 3.73 -12.83
CA PRO A 68 -18.20 2.92 -12.48
C PRO A 68 -18.32 1.72 -13.42
N TYR A 69 -17.37 1.86 -13.71
CA TYR A 69 -17.50 1.23 -14.20
C TYR A 69 -17.53 0.73 -14.79
N GLU A 70 -17.28 0.73 -15.07
CA GLU A 70 -17.07 0.49 -15.53
C GLU A 70 -16.97 -0.19 -15.81
N PHE A 71 -16.99 -0.51 -15.96
CA PHE A 71 -16.97 -1.07 -16.02
C PHE A 71 -17.09 -1.32 -16.58
N GLY A 72 -17.08 -1.22 -16.84
CA GLY A 72 -17.23 -1.28 -17.44
C GLY A 72 -17.14 -1.15 -17.74
#